data_3f64fa71d566b1b558cfe4442f2e923a
#
_entry.id   3f64fa71d566b1b558cfe4442f2e923a
#
_cell.length_a   1.000
_cell.length_b   1.000
_cell.length_c   1.000
_cell.angle_alpha   90.00
_cell.angle_beta   90.00
_cell.angle_gamma   90.00
#
_symmetry.space_group_name_H-M   'P 1'
#
loop_
_entity.id
_entity.type
_entity.pdbx_description
1 polymer ?
#
loop_
_entity_poly.entity_id
_entity_poly.type
_entity_poly.pdbx_seq_one_letter_code
_entity_poly.pdbx_strand_id
1 'polypeptide(L)'
;EKINDYLQGNGMPKIERLRTGKFIVPMMVLEQYKTEDMDGFDTTYVYSDKDRGFLIYLMLLCIQEELSIYHFTSELEISKNTFLTDLKKLEHKLEVFHLEVSYNRQEGYHLVGSEFAKREMMIEAVRGILKLPNGKDTIMGICRISEELMTLVEEQIAWIEEKLKIRFTDERMKELPLILCLTVIRTKKGRIIRELPEVFQHIAGTKEYTAMLEFAKAYDITWQSEKLFLAAQIQISNFHSMQMSESEQEEELMRAAEKVIENFENMICVTINERETLLEALFQHIKPAFYRIKYNYHIEQSIADMVLPQYSSLHAIVRKSIQPLEDLVGAEFPDEELVYITALFGAWLRREGILDLVETRKKAVVVCTNGVSISNFLYFTLKELFPEIDFITCLSLRDFAEYDEKNYDVVFTMGRLETTKMQFLVKPLIDE
;
A
#
# COMPACT_ATOMS: atom_id res chain seq x y z
N GLU A 1 -21.53 -18.11 -20.15
CA GLU A 1 -22.46 -18.56 -21.20
C GLU A 1 -22.90 -17.36 -22.04
N LYS A 2 -23.60 -16.38 -21.52
CA LYS A 2 -24.10 -15.19 -22.27
C LYS A 2 -23.01 -14.44 -23.06
N ILE A 3 -21.80 -14.28 -22.51
CA ILE A 3 -20.68 -13.64 -23.20
C ILE A 3 -20.26 -14.49 -24.42
N ASN A 4 -20.17 -15.80 -24.27
CA ASN A 4 -19.80 -16.69 -25.37
C ASN A 4 -20.89 -16.79 -26.44
N ASP A 5 -22.16 -16.68 -26.07
CA ASP A 5 -23.27 -16.63 -27.02
C ASP A 5 -23.22 -15.33 -27.83
N TYR A 6 -22.90 -14.21 -27.19
CA TYR A 6 -22.69 -12.93 -27.87
C TYR A 6 -21.46 -12.96 -28.80
N LEU A 7 -20.33 -13.48 -28.34
CA LEU A 7 -19.11 -13.60 -29.14
C LEU A 7 -19.36 -14.46 -30.37
N GLN A 8 -20.06 -15.60 -30.23
CA GLN A 8 -20.42 -16.46 -31.35
C GLN A 8 -21.38 -15.79 -32.34
N GLY A 9 -22.36 -15.04 -31.83
CA GLY A 9 -23.29 -14.28 -32.68
C GLY A 9 -22.59 -13.21 -33.54
N ASN A 10 -21.40 -12.76 -33.11
CA ASN A 10 -20.54 -11.81 -33.82
C ASN A 10 -19.34 -12.48 -34.53
N GLY A 11 -19.35 -13.80 -34.70
CA GLY A 11 -18.29 -14.53 -35.41
C GLY A 11 -16.97 -14.64 -34.68
N MET A 12 -16.95 -14.44 -33.35
CA MET A 12 -15.76 -14.45 -32.52
C MET A 12 -15.54 -15.79 -31.80
N PRO A 13 -14.28 -16.15 -31.49
CA PRO A 13 -13.98 -17.33 -30.72
C PRO A 13 -14.47 -17.22 -29.28
N LYS A 14 -14.83 -18.37 -28.68
CA LYS A 14 -15.28 -18.47 -27.29
C LYS A 14 -14.15 -18.21 -26.31
N ILE A 15 -14.52 -17.62 -25.16
CA ILE A 15 -13.67 -17.58 -23.98
C ILE A 15 -13.79 -18.94 -23.28
N GLU A 16 -12.68 -19.62 -23.07
CA GLU A 16 -12.62 -20.92 -22.40
C GLU A 16 -12.32 -20.77 -20.91
N ARG A 17 -12.98 -21.59 -20.09
CA ARG A 17 -12.71 -21.66 -18.64
C ARG A 17 -11.90 -22.91 -18.34
N LEU A 18 -10.68 -22.74 -17.81
CA LEU A 18 -9.85 -23.84 -17.35
C LEU A 18 -10.45 -24.50 -16.09
N ARG A 19 -10.05 -25.76 -15.84
CA ARG A 19 -10.42 -26.48 -14.60
C ARG A 19 -9.93 -25.80 -13.33
N THR A 20 -8.90 -24.94 -13.43
CA THR A 20 -8.34 -24.11 -12.36
C THR A 20 -9.18 -22.85 -12.07
N GLY A 21 -10.26 -22.62 -12.82
CA GLY A 21 -11.11 -21.42 -12.68
C GLY A 21 -10.65 -20.22 -13.52
N LYS A 22 -9.44 -20.24 -14.09
CA LYS A 22 -8.94 -19.16 -14.97
C LYS A 22 -9.62 -19.18 -16.33
N PHE A 23 -9.80 -17.99 -16.93
CA PHE A 23 -10.35 -17.84 -18.27
C PHE A 23 -9.20 -17.63 -19.29
N ILE A 24 -9.30 -18.32 -20.43
CA ILE A 24 -8.48 -18.06 -21.61
C ILE A 24 -9.31 -17.19 -22.55
N VAL A 25 -8.86 -15.95 -22.75
CA VAL A 25 -9.48 -15.00 -23.68
C VAL A 25 -8.67 -15.00 -24.97
N PRO A 26 -9.26 -15.36 -26.12
CA PRO A 26 -8.55 -15.34 -27.39
C PRO A 26 -8.08 -13.91 -27.74
N MET A 27 -6.88 -13.80 -28.35
CA MET A 27 -6.25 -12.53 -28.69
C MET A 27 -7.16 -11.64 -29.56
N MET A 28 -7.86 -12.25 -30.50
CA MET A 28 -8.83 -11.58 -31.41
C MET A 28 -9.96 -10.88 -30.62
N VAL A 29 -10.41 -11.47 -29.51
CA VAL A 29 -11.42 -10.86 -28.63
C VAL A 29 -10.80 -9.69 -27.85
N LEU A 30 -9.57 -9.85 -27.37
CA LEU A 30 -8.84 -8.77 -26.66
C LEU A 30 -8.53 -7.58 -27.58
N GLU A 31 -8.17 -7.83 -28.83
CA GLU A 31 -7.84 -6.78 -29.79
C GLU A 31 -9.07 -5.97 -30.21
N GLN A 32 -10.20 -6.62 -30.40
CA GLN A 32 -11.43 -5.95 -30.87
C GLN A 32 -12.11 -5.12 -29.77
N TYR A 33 -11.93 -5.49 -28.49
CA TYR A 33 -12.48 -4.75 -27.35
C TYR A 33 -11.43 -3.93 -26.57
N LYS A 34 -10.25 -3.73 -27.13
CA LYS A 34 -9.21 -2.83 -26.59
C LYS A 34 -9.43 -1.36 -26.95
N THR A 35 -10.36 -1.03 -27.81
CA THR A 35 -10.59 0.31 -28.27
C THR A 35 -11.80 0.96 -27.59
N GLU A 36 -11.67 2.19 -27.29
CA GLU A 36 -12.41 3.25 -26.64
C GLU A 36 -13.91 3.43 -26.95
N ASP A 37 -14.57 2.49 -27.62
CA ASP A 37 -15.99 2.57 -27.98
C ASP A 37 -16.89 1.65 -27.12
N MET A 38 -16.90 1.90 -25.79
CA MET A 38 -17.88 1.29 -24.87
C MET A 38 -19.06 2.22 -24.55
N ASP A 39 -19.21 3.30 -25.32
CA ASP A 39 -20.39 4.18 -25.24
C ASP A 39 -21.61 3.52 -25.91
N GLY A 40 -22.25 2.59 -25.19
CA GLY A 40 -23.49 1.98 -25.69
C GLY A 40 -23.85 0.62 -25.12
N PHE A 41 -23.00 0.00 -24.35
CA PHE A 41 -23.37 -1.18 -23.59
C PHE A 41 -23.83 -0.78 -22.20
N ASP A 42 -25.07 -1.08 -21.88
CA ASP A 42 -25.61 -1.11 -20.52
C ASP A 42 -24.90 -2.28 -19.79
N THR A 43 -23.60 -2.07 -19.50
CA THR A 43 -22.78 -3.04 -18.77
C THR A 43 -23.16 -2.95 -17.32
N THR A 44 -24.16 -3.72 -16.93
CA THR A 44 -24.44 -3.99 -15.53
C THR A 44 -23.15 -4.62 -14.96
N TYR A 45 -22.33 -3.84 -14.26
CA TYR A 45 -21.14 -4.34 -13.60
C TYR A 45 -21.54 -5.43 -12.61
N VAL A 46 -20.96 -6.61 -12.75
CA VAL A 46 -21.23 -7.72 -11.83
C VAL A 46 -20.23 -7.64 -10.68
N TYR A 47 -20.71 -7.22 -9.53
CA TYR A 47 -19.91 -7.14 -8.32
C TYR A 47 -19.27 -8.50 -7.96
N SER A 48 -17.97 -8.49 -7.66
CA SER A 48 -17.29 -9.63 -7.06
C SER A 48 -17.81 -9.87 -5.63
N ASP A 49 -17.46 -10.99 -5.04
CA ASP A 49 -17.79 -11.26 -3.62
C ASP A 49 -17.14 -10.25 -2.66
N LYS A 50 -15.93 -9.78 -2.97
CA LYS A 50 -15.24 -8.73 -2.22
C LYS A 50 -15.99 -7.39 -2.33
N ASP A 51 -16.43 -7.01 -3.54
CA ASP A 51 -17.17 -5.77 -3.78
C ASP A 51 -18.49 -5.78 -3.02
N ARG A 52 -19.25 -6.89 -3.12
CA ARG A 52 -20.51 -7.06 -2.38
C ARG A 52 -20.29 -7.01 -0.87
N GLY A 53 -19.19 -7.56 -0.38
CA GLY A 53 -18.82 -7.45 1.04
C GLY A 53 -18.69 -5.98 1.50
N PHE A 54 -18.05 -5.14 0.72
CA PHE A 54 -17.94 -3.69 1.02
C PHE A 54 -19.30 -2.97 0.94
N LEU A 55 -20.13 -3.31 -0.03
CA LEU A 55 -21.48 -2.75 -0.16
C LEU A 55 -22.37 -3.17 1.02
N ILE A 56 -22.36 -4.45 1.40
CA ILE A 56 -23.06 -4.96 2.60
C ILE A 56 -22.61 -4.18 3.84
N TYR A 57 -21.27 -3.96 3.98
CA TYR A 57 -20.73 -3.21 5.10
C TYR A 57 -21.23 -1.76 5.13
N LEU A 58 -21.24 -1.04 4.01
CA LEU A 58 -21.76 0.33 3.97
C LEU A 58 -23.27 0.38 4.24
N MET A 59 -24.04 -0.60 3.78
CA MET A 59 -25.46 -0.70 4.13
C MET A 59 -25.64 -0.85 5.65
N LEU A 60 -24.90 -1.76 6.30
CA LEU A 60 -24.91 -1.95 7.75
C LEU A 60 -24.46 -0.70 8.53
N LEU A 61 -23.53 0.07 7.96
CA LEU A 61 -22.99 1.25 8.60
C LEU A 61 -23.89 2.48 8.49
N CYS A 62 -24.52 2.69 7.34
CA CYS A 62 -25.18 3.94 6.97
C CYS A 62 -26.72 3.90 7.10
N ILE A 63 -27.35 2.75 6.83
CA ILE A 63 -28.79 2.60 6.89
C ILE A 63 -29.23 2.44 8.34
N GLN A 64 -30.26 3.20 8.75
CA GLN A 64 -30.75 3.19 10.13
C GLN A 64 -32.00 2.33 10.32
N GLU A 65 -32.69 2.00 9.23
CA GLU A 65 -33.85 1.13 9.24
C GLU A 65 -33.43 -0.31 9.60
N GLU A 66 -34.37 -1.10 10.09
CA GLU A 66 -34.15 -2.53 10.38
C GLU A 66 -33.74 -3.30 9.12
N LEU A 67 -32.46 -3.62 9.01
CA LEU A 67 -31.96 -4.35 7.85
C LEU A 67 -32.29 -5.85 7.93
N SER A 68 -33.04 -6.34 6.98
CA SER A 68 -33.33 -7.75 6.78
C SER A 68 -32.59 -8.30 5.56
N ILE A 69 -32.53 -9.61 5.41
CA ILE A 69 -31.97 -10.27 4.22
C ILE A 69 -32.57 -9.70 2.93
N TYR A 70 -33.85 -9.35 2.95
CA TYR A 70 -34.55 -8.81 1.77
C TYR A 70 -33.89 -7.51 1.28
N HIS A 71 -33.52 -6.60 2.18
CA HIS A 71 -32.88 -5.33 1.81
C HIS A 71 -31.54 -5.56 1.07
N PHE A 72 -30.70 -6.49 1.57
CA PHE A 72 -29.43 -6.81 0.92
C PHE A 72 -29.62 -7.52 -0.42
N THR A 73 -30.54 -8.51 -0.47
CA THR A 73 -30.76 -9.27 -1.70
C THR A 73 -31.42 -8.44 -2.79
N SER A 74 -32.29 -7.50 -2.42
CA SER A 74 -32.94 -6.59 -3.36
C SER A 74 -31.95 -5.53 -3.89
N GLU A 75 -31.17 -4.91 -3.01
CA GLU A 75 -30.23 -3.84 -3.38
C GLU A 75 -29.07 -4.38 -4.24
N LEU A 76 -28.58 -5.57 -3.91
CA LEU A 76 -27.42 -6.16 -4.61
C LEU A 76 -27.83 -7.13 -5.73
N GLU A 77 -29.13 -7.33 -5.95
CA GLU A 77 -29.68 -8.27 -6.95
C GLU A 77 -29.12 -9.70 -6.84
N ILE A 78 -28.96 -10.21 -5.62
CA ILE A 78 -28.36 -11.52 -5.33
C ILE A 78 -29.33 -12.47 -4.61
N SER A 79 -29.04 -13.77 -4.68
CA SER A 79 -29.78 -14.77 -3.92
C SER A 79 -29.48 -14.69 -2.41
N LYS A 80 -30.42 -15.19 -1.59
CA LYS A 80 -30.22 -15.36 -0.14
C LYS A 80 -28.97 -16.16 0.18
N ASN A 81 -28.68 -17.22 -0.55
CA ASN A 81 -27.50 -18.05 -0.31
C ASN A 81 -26.20 -17.31 -0.63
N THR A 82 -26.21 -16.52 -1.70
CA THR A 82 -25.08 -15.66 -2.05
C THR A 82 -24.82 -14.65 -0.94
N PHE A 83 -25.87 -13.95 -0.48
CA PHE A 83 -25.75 -13.00 0.64
C PHE A 83 -25.15 -13.66 1.89
N LEU A 84 -25.64 -14.82 2.30
CA LEU A 84 -25.11 -15.51 3.50
C LEU A 84 -23.63 -15.93 3.34
N THR A 85 -23.23 -16.29 2.13
CA THR A 85 -21.83 -16.62 1.83
C THR A 85 -20.95 -15.38 1.88
N ASP A 86 -21.40 -14.28 1.29
CA ASP A 86 -20.68 -13.00 1.29
C ASP A 86 -20.62 -12.40 2.69
N LEU A 87 -21.71 -12.50 3.47
CA LEU A 87 -21.73 -12.06 4.87
C LEU A 87 -20.69 -12.80 5.71
N LYS A 88 -20.58 -14.12 5.55
CA LYS A 88 -19.58 -14.91 6.27
C LYS A 88 -18.14 -14.50 5.93
N LYS A 89 -17.88 -14.15 4.66
CA LYS A 89 -16.57 -13.63 4.25
C LYS A 89 -16.30 -12.24 4.83
N LEU A 90 -17.32 -11.40 4.88
CA LEU A 90 -17.26 -10.09 5.51
C LEU A 90 -16.99 -10.22 7.01
N GLU A 91 -17.67 -11.12 7.72
CA GLU A 91 -17.46 -11.36 9.16
C GLU A 91 -15.99 -11.71 9.45
N HIS A 92 -15.38 -12.58 8.65
CA HIS A 92 -13.96 -12.91 8.81
C HIS A 92 -13.03 -11.69 8.62
N LYS A 93 -13.37 -10.79 7.70
CA LYS A 93 -12.63 -9.53 7.53
C LYS A 93 -12.85 -8.57 8.70
N LEU A 94 -14.07 -8.51 9.23
CA LEU A 94 -14.42 -7.66 10.37
C LEU A 94 -13.72 -8.06 11.67
N GLU A 95 -13.33 -9.33 11.83
CA GLU A 95 -12.55 -9.82 12.97
C GLU A 95 -11.23 -9.04 13.15
N VAL A 96 -10.57 -8.68 12.04
CA VAL A 96 -9.33 -7.89 12.05
C VAL A 96 -9.54 -6.51 12.67
N PHE A 97 -10.73 -5.94 12.50
CA PHE A 97 -11.12 -4.65 13.07
C PHE A 97 -11.84 -4.78 14.42
N HIS A 98 -11.90 -5.98 15.01
CA HIS A 98 -12.68 -6.22 16.24
C HIS A 98 -14.16 -5.81 16.08
N LEU A 99 -14.73 -6.03 14.92
CA LEU A 99 -16.12 -5.81 14.59
C LEU A 99 -16.86 -7.11 14.38
N GLU A 100 -18.16 -7.10 14.67
CA GLU A 100 -19.04 -8.24 14.53
C GLU A 100 -20.37 -7.80 13.87
N VAL A 101 -20.97 -8.67 13.05
CA VAL A 101 -22.35 -8.49 12.57
C VAL A 101 -23.27 -9.29 13.49
N SER A 102 -24.25 -8.61 14.06
CA SER A 102 -25.27 -9.22 14.90
C SER A 102 -26.64 -9.10 14.23
N TYR A 103 -27.53 -10.05 14.53
CA TYR A 103 -28.91 -10.03 14.10
C TYR A 103 -29.85 -10.23 15.27
N ASN A 104 -30.79 -9.34 15.44
CA ASN A 104 -31.94 -9.56 16.31
C ASN A 104 -33.24 -9.11 15.62
N ARG A 105 -34.39 -9.54 16.16
CA ARG A 105 -35.69 -9.26 15.52
C ARG A 105 -36.13 -7.80 15.60
N GLN A 106 -35.56 -7.02 16.50
CA GLN A 106 -35.95 -5.62 16.72
C GLN A 106 -35.10 -4.64 15.90
N GLU A 107 -33.81 -4.96 15.70
CA GLU A 107 -32.86 -4.06 15.03
C GLU A 107 -32.40 -4.58 13.67
N GLY A 108 -32.78 -5.83 13.31
CA GLY A 108 -32.29 -6.47 12.12
C GLY A 108 -30.78 -6.77 12.18
N TYR A 109 -30.11 -6.79 11.03
CA TYR A 109 -28.66 -6.89 10.95
C TYR A 109 -28.01 -5.57 11.32
N HIS A 110 -27.04 -5.59 12.23
CA HIS A 110 -26.33 -4.40 12.68
C HIS A 110 -24.89 -4.70 13.08
N LEU A 111 -24.02 -3.66 13.05
CA LEU A 111 -22.62 -3.77 13.41
C LEU A 111 -22.42 -3.54 14.92
N VAL A 112 -21.70 -4.47 15.56
CA VAL A 112 -21.23 -4.37 16.94
C VAL A 112 -19.73 -4.05 16.94
N GLY A 113 -19.29 -3.21 17.88
CA GLY A 113 -17.91 -2.78 18.04
C GLY A 113 -17.78 -1.28 18.20
N SER A 114 -16.54 -0.79 18.41
CA SER A 114 -16.26 0.62 18.63
C SER A 114 -16.55 1.47 17.39
N GLU A 115 -16.91 2.74 17.59
CA GLU A 115 -17.13 3.64 16.45
C GLU A 115 -15.83 3.92 15.70
N PHE A 116 -14.70 3.93 16.39
CA PHE A 116 -13.38 4.08 15.76
C PHE A 116 -13.12 2.93 14.79
N ALA A 117 -13.24 1.67 15.22
CA ALA A 117 -13.08 0.49 14.37
C ALA A 117 -14.05 0.48 13.17
N LYS A 118 -15.30 0.91 13.39
CA LYS A 118 -16.27 1.07 12.29
C LYS A 118 -15.79 2.08 11.25
N ARG A 119 -15.13 3.16 11.65
CA ARG A 119 -14.60 4.14 10.70
C ARG A 119 -13.34 3.68 10.00
N GLU A 120 -12.48 2.90 10.64
CA GLU A 120 -11.34 2.29 9.96
C GLU A 120 -11.80 1.38 8.82
N MET A 121 -12.74 0.47 9.10
CA MET A 121 -13.31 -0.38 8.07
C MET A 121 -14.13 0.41 7.03
N MET A 122 -14.75 1.53 7.42
CA MET A 122 -15.45 2.44 6.48
C MET A 122 -14.48 3.01 5.43
N ILE A 123 -13.31 3.45 5.85
CA ILE A 123 -12.28 3.98 4.95
C ILE A 123 -11.88 2.90 3.95
N GLU A 124 -11.68 1.68 4.40
CA GLU A 124 -11.34 0.56 3.53
C GLU A 124 -12.45 0.24 2.53
N ALA A 125 -13.70 0.22 2.99
CA ALA A 125 -14.86 -0.02 2.12
C ALA A 125 -15.04 1.09 1.07
N VAL A 126 -14.88 2.36 1.45
CA VAL A 126 -14.91 3.50 0.53
C VAL A 126 -13.85 3.34 -0.55
N ARG A 127 -12.59 3.04 -0.17
CA ARG A 127 -11.52 2.78 -1.13
C ARG A 127 -11.82 1.64 -2.09
N GLY A 128 -12.34 0.53 -1.55
CA GLY A 128 -12.71 -0.64 -2.34
C GLY A 128 -13.77 -0.32 -3.39
N ILE A 129 -14.83 0.39 -2.98
CA ILE A 129 -15.96 0.71 -3.86
C ILE A 129 -15.60 1.79 -4.88
N LEU A 130 -14.73 2.75 -4.54
CA LEU A 130 -14.27 3.78 -5.49
C LEU A 130 -13.52 3.23 -6.71
N LYS A 131 -13.04 1.99 -6.65
CA LYS A 131 -12.44 1.29 -7.82
C LYS A 131 -13.47 0.76 -8.80
N LEU A 132 -14.73 0.72 -8.38
CA LEU A 132 -15.83 0.20 -9.20
C LEU A 132 -16.34 1.28 -10.15
N PRO A 133 -16.87 0.92 -11.31
CA PRO A 133 -17.64 1.84 -12.14
C PRO A 133 -18.74 2.51 -11.30
N ASN A 134 -18.88 3.81 -11.38
CA ASN A 134 -19.87 4.61 -10.62
C ASN A 134 -19.74 4.46 -9.09
N GLY A 135 -18.55 4.07 -8.57
CA GLY A 135 -18.34 3.82 -7.13
C GLY A 135 -18.69 5.04 -6.25
N LYS A 136 -18.38 6.28 -6.68
CA LYS A 136 -18.76 7.51 -5.96
C LYS A 136 -20.29 7.59 -5.80
N ASP A 137 -21.03 7.44 -6.90
CA ASP A 137 -22.48 7.55 -6.91
C ASP A 137 -23.13 6.42 -6.08
N THR A 138 -22.57 5.22 -6.15
CA THR A 138 -23.00 4.08 -5.32
C THR A 138 -22.84 4.37 -3.83
N ILE A 139 -21.69 4.93 -3.40
CA ILE A 139 -21.47 5.33 -2.00
C ILE A 139 -22.46 6.43 -1.60
N MET A 140 -22.59 7.46 -2.44
CA MET A 140 -23.50 8.58 -2.16
C MET A 140 -24.94 8.10 -2.00
N GLY A 141 -25.40 7.19 -2.86
CA GLY A 141 -26.75 6.60 -2.81
C GLY A 141 -26.98 5.79 -1.54
N ILE A 142 -26.15 4.78 -1.25
CA ILE A 142 -26.28 3.90 -0.08
C ILE A 142 -26.22 4.70 1.22
N CYS A 143 -25.27 5.63 1.32
CA CYS A 143 -25.04 6.40 2.55
C CYS A 143 -25.89 7.68 2.64
N ARG A 144 -26.69 7.95 1.61
CA ARG A 144 -27.55 9.15 1.51
C ARG A 144 -26.77 10.46 1.68
N ILE A 145 -25.62 10.56 1.00
CA ILE A 145 -24.81 11.78 0.94
C ILE A 145 -25.44 12.70 -0.12
N SER A 146 -25.85 13.90 0.30
CA SER A 146 -26.39 14.87 -0.67
C SER A 146 -25.28 15.56 -1.45
N GLU A 147 -25.58 15.97 -2.69
CA GLU A 147 -24.67 16.75 -3.53
C GLU A 147 -24.25 18.06 -2.84
N GLU A 148 -25.20 18.69 -2.13
CA GLU A 148 -24.91 19.91 -1.35
C GLU A 148 -23.85 19.67 -0.27
N LEU A 149 -23.98 18.59 0.53
CA LEU A 149 -22.96 18.28 1.53
C LEU A 149 -21.62 17.93 0.89
N MET A 150 -21.63 17.21 -0.22
CA MET A 150 -20.40 16.87 -0.96
C MET A 150 -19.67 18.13 -1.42
N THR A 151 -20.37 19.06 -2.09
CA THR A 151 -19.81 20.33 -2.57
C THR A 151 -19.24 21.17 -1.42
N LEU A 152 -19.97 21.31 -0.32
CA LEU A 152 -19.47 22.05 0.85
C LEU A 152 -18.22 21.45 1.45
N VAL A 153 -18.13 20.12 1.50
CA VAL A 153 -16.93 19.42 2.02
C VAL A 153 -15.76 19.58 1.04
N GLU A 154 -15.99 19.49 -0.27
CA GLU A 154 -14.95 19.72 -1.27
C GLU A 154 -14.39 21.16 -1.20
N GLU A 155 -15.24 22.18 -1.01
CA GLU A 155 -14.82 23.57 -0.76
C GLU A 155 -13.98 23.71 0.52
N GLN A 156 -14.37 23.03 1.60
CA GLN A 156 -13.58 23.02 2.84
C GLN A 156 -12.22 22.34 2.67
N ILE A 157 -12.14 21.28 1.88
CA ILE A 157 -10.86 20.61 1.57
C ILE A 157 -9.96 21.56 0.77
N ALA A 158 -10.49 22.28 -0.21
CA ALA A 158 -9.72 23.26 -0.98
C ALA A 158 -9.16 24.39 -0.08
N TRP A 159 -9.96 24.85 0.88
CA TRP A 159 -9.49 25.80 1.89
C TRP A 159 -8.39 25.22 2.80
N ILE A 160 -8.50 23.93 3.19
CA ILE A 160 -7.47 23.24 3.99
C ILE A 160 -6.17 23.13 3.20
N GLU A 161 -6.22 22.79 1.90
CA GLU A 161 -5.06 22.75 1.01
C GLU A 161 -4.33 24.10 0.99
N GLU A 162 -5.07 25.19 0.82
CA GLU A 162 -4.51 26.55 0.80
C GLU A 162 -3.88 26.92 2.13
N LYS A 163 -4.59 26.66 3.23
CA LYS A 163 -4.12 26.98 4.60
C LYS A 163 -2.86 26.21 4.99
N LEU A 164 -2.80 24.94 4.65
CA LEU A 164 -1.66 24.07 4.97
C LEU A 164 -0.54 24.14 3.92
N LYS A 165 -0.78 24.82 2.78
CA LYS A 165 0.11 24.87 1.62
C LYS A 165 0.51 23.47 1.13
N ILE A 166 -0.47 22.62 1.00
CA ILE A 166 -0.36 21.25 0.50
C ILE A 166 -1.27 21.08 -0.71
N ARG A 167 -1.01 20.05 -1.50
CA ARG A 167 -1.92 19.59 -2.53
C ARG A 167 -2.06 18.09 -2.45
N PHE A 168 -3.28 17.61 -2.19
CA PHE A 168 -3.55 16.18 -2.14
C PHE A 168 -3.40 15.54 -3.51
N THR A 169 -3.13 14.24 -3.55
CA THR A 169 -3.17 13.46 -4.79
C THR A 169 -4.60 13.36 -5.32
N ASP A 170 -4.75 13.20 -6.65
CA ASP A 170 -6.06 13.03 -7.28
C ASP A 170 -6.83 11.82 -6.71
N GLU A 171 -6.11 10.75 -6.36
CA GLU A 171 -6.69 9.57 -5.73
C GLU A 171 -7.26 9.94 -4.35
N ARG A 172 -6.51 10.69 -3.55
CA ARG A 172 -6.98 11.13 -2.22
C ARG A 172 -8.16 12.08 -2.33
N MET A 173 -8.21 12.93 -3.35
CA MET A 173 -9.33 13.83 -3.61
C MET A 173 -10.63 13.09 -4.00
N LYS A 174 -10.55 11.85 -4.47
CA LYS A 174 -11.74 11.00 -4.64
C LYS A 174 -12.24 10.40 -3.33
N GLU A 175 -11.33 10.09 -2.40
CA GLU A 175 -11.64 9.41 -1.13
C GLU A 175 -12.04 10.37 -0.01
N LEU A 176 -11.21 11.40 0.22
CA LEU A 176 -11.28 12.25 1.40
C LEU A 176 -12.64 12.95 1.56
N PRO A 177 -13.26 13.52 0.50
CA PRO A 177 -14.57 14.14 0.62
C PRO A 177 -15.64 13.17 1.15
N LEU A 178 -15.65 11.94 0.64
CA LEU A 178 -16.59 10.91 1.07
C LEU A 178 -16.39 10.52 2.54
N ILE A 179 -15.12 10.32 2.96
CA ILE A 179 -14.77 9.99 4.34
C ILE A 179 -15.22 11.11 5.30
N LEU A 180 -14.99 12.37 4.92
CA LEU A 180 -15.41 13.53 5.72
C LEU A 180 -16.94 13.69 5.77
N CYS A 181 -17.64 13.54 4.65
CA CYS A 181 -19.10 13.51 4.60
C CYS A 181 -19.69 12.43 5.50
N LEU A 182 -19.19 11.22 5.42
CA LEU A 182 -19.61 10.11 6.26
C LEU A 182 -19.33 10.38 7.73
N THR A 183 -18.20 10.98 8.06
CA THR A 183 -17.86 11.39 9.42
C THR A 183 -18.86 12.42 9.95
N VAL A 184 -19.17 13.44 9.16
CA VAL A 184 -20.18 14.46 9.52
C VAL A 184 -21.56 13.85 9.75
N ILE A 185 -22.02 13.01 8.83
CA ILE A 185 -23.33 12.34 8.92
C ILE A 185 -23.41 11.47 10.17
N ARG A 186 -22.36 10.69 10.46
CA ARG A 186 -22.33 9.80 11.63
C ARG A 186 -22.32 10.59 12.93
N THR A 187 -21.51 11.64 13.01
CA THR A 187 -21.43 12.49 14.19
C THR A 187 -22.78 13.19 14.47
N LYS A 188 -23.44 13.73 13.43
CA LYS A 188 -24.79 14.33 13.56
C LYS A 188 -25.85 13.33 14.02
N LYS A 189 -25.68 12.03 13.71
CA LYS A 189 -26.54 10.95 14.19
C LYS A 189 -26.13 10.41 15.57
N GLY A 190 -25.23 11.07 16.28
CA GLY A 190 -24.76 10.66 17.61
C GLY A 190 -23.85 9.42 17.61
N ARG A 191 -23.36 9.00 16.44
CA ARG A 191 -22.36 7.94 16.30
C ARG A 191 -20.96 8.55 16.45
N ILE A 192 -20.52 8.66 17.69
CA ILE A 192 -19.34 9.44 18.10
C ILE A 192 -18.24 8.48 18.55
N ILE A 193 -17.02 8.74 18.12
CA ILE A 193 -15.82 8.05 18.63
C ILE A 193 -15.65 8.47 20.09
N ARG A 194 -15.83 7.54 21.03
CA ARG A 194 -15.68 7.80 22.46
C ARG A 194 -14.25 7.67 22.93
N GLU A 195 -13.55 6.69 22.39
CA GLU A 195 -12.18 6.35 22.74
C GLU A 195 -11.33 6.26 21.48
N LEU A 196 -10.20 6.94 21.48
CA LEU A 196 -9.15 6.83 20.47
C LEU A 196 -7.89 6.26 21.12
N PRO A 197 -7.07 5.51 20.39
CA PRO A 197 -5.73 5.12 20.85
C PRO A 197 -4.93 6.34 21.33
N GLU A 198 -4.14 6.18 22.39
CA GLU A 198 -3.39 7.27 23.01
C GLU A 198 -2.47 8.00 22.02
N VAL A 199 -1.95 7.28 21.04
CA VAL A 199 -1.10 7.82 19.99
C VAL A 199 -1.71 9.00 19.22
N PHE A 200 -3.04 9.12 19.16
CA PHE A 200 -3.73 10.24 18.52
C PHE A 200 -3.65 11.55 19.31
N GLN A 201 -3.31 11.52 20.60
CA GLN A 201 -3.24 12.72 21.44
C GLN A 201 -2.16 13.71 20.95
N HIS A 202 -1.09 13.22 20.33
CA HIS A 202 -0.03 14.06 19.77
C HIS A 202 -0.48 14.95 18.60
N ILE A 203 -1.64 14.65 18.01
CA ILE A 203 -2.20 15.45 16.89
C ILE A 203 -2.63 16.84 17.34
N ALA A 204 -3.04 17.00 18.60
CA ALA A 204 -3.65 18.24 19.11
C ALA A 204 -2.78 19.51 18.95
N GLY A 205 -1.45 19.35 18.84
CA GLY A 205 -0.52 20.47 18.64
C GLY A 205 -0.14 20.76 17.18
N THR A 206 -0.71 20.01 16.21
CA THR A 206 -0.28 20.10 14.82
C THR A 206 -1.05 21.15 14.01
N LYS A 207 -0.46 21.57 12.89
CA LYS A 207 -1.11 22.49 11.95
C LYS A 207 -2.35 21.86 11.29
N GLU A 208 -2.30 20.56 11.04
CA GLU A 208 -3.43 19.79 10.49
C GLU A 208 -4.61 19.81 11.49
N TYR A 209 -4.35 19.63 12.77
CA TYR A 209 -5.38 19.76 13.80
C TYR A 209 -6.00 21.16 13.83
N THR A 210 -5.15 22.19 13.80
CA THR A 210 -5.62 23.59 13.79
C THR A 210 -6.50 23.88 12.57
N ALA A 211 -6.15 23.37 11.39
CA ALA A 211 -6.96 23.51 10.18
C ALA A 211 -8.30 22.78 10.34
N MET A 212 -8.30 21.56 10.91
CA MET A 212 -9.52 20.77 11.08
C MET A 212 -10.44 21.30 12.19
N LEU A 213 -10.00 22.19 13.07
CA LEU A 213 -10.88 22.89 14.02
C LEU A 213 -11.93 23.76 13.31
N GLU A 214 -11.56 24.44 12.20
CA GLU A 214 -12.52 25.24 11.42
C GLU A 214 -13.53 24.33 10.71
N PHE A 215 -13.08 23.22 10.15
CA PHE A 215 -13.96 22.19 9.60
C PHE A 215 -14.94 21.67 10.67
N ALA A 216 -14.43 21.30 11.85
CA ALA A 216 -15.24 20.78 12.94
C ALA A 216 -16.28 21.82 13.41
N LYS A 217 -15.92 23.11 13.43
CA LYS A 217 -16.82 24.21 13.76
C LYS A 217 -17.94 24.38 12.72
N ALA A 218 -17.62 24.27 11.43
CA ALA A 218 -18.60 24.39 10.35
C ALA A 218 -19.71 23.33 10.41
N TYR A 219 -19.42 22.17 11.02
CA TYR A 219 -20.35 21.03 11.13
C TYR A 219 -20.81 20.73 12.56
N ASP A 220 -20.56 21.64 13.53
CA ASP A 220 -20.91 21.50 14.95
C ASP A 220 -20.30 20.26 15.62
N ILE A 221 -19.11 19.84 15.19
CA ILE A 221 -18.38 18.72 15.77
C ILE A 221 -17.63 19.21 17.01
N THR A 222 -18.14 18.86 18.19
CA THR A 222 -17.63 19.37 19.47
C THR A 222 -16.64 18.41 20.15
N TRP A 223 -16.74 17.11 19.91
CA TRP A 223 -15.95 16.08 20.57
C TRP A 223 -14.48 16.11 20.16
N GLN A 224 -13.59 16.05 21.16
CA GLN A 224 -12.14 16.07 20.93
C GLN A 224 -11.66 14.90 20.10
N SER A 225 -12.16 13.70 20.38
CA SER A 225 -11.85 12.48 19.63
C SER A 225 -12.19 12.58 18.13
N GLU A 226 -13.31 13.22 17.80
CA GLU A 226 -13.70 13.46 16.41
C GLU A 226 -12.74 14.42 15.71
N LYS A 227 -12.33 15.49 16.38
CA LYS A 227 -11.37 16.47 15.85
C LYS A 227 -10.01 15.84 15.60
N LEU A 228 -9.55 14.98 16.52
CA LEU A 228 -8.31 14.23 16.37
C LEU A 228 -8.39 13.23 15.21
N PHE A 229 -9.49 12.50 15.08
CA PHE A 229 -9.72 11.59 13.98
C PHE A 229 -9.72 12.30 12.63
N LEU A 230 -10.41 13.45 12.52
CA LEU A 230 -10.44 14.28 11.32
C LEU A 230 -9.04 14.77 10.93
N ALA A 231 -8.27 15.26 11.90
CA ALA A 231 -6.90 15.73 11.66
C ALA A 231 -5.96 14.59 11.25
N ALA A 232 -6.14 13.40 11.82
CA ALA A 232 -5.40 12.20 11.39
C ALA A 232 -5.66 11.88 9.92
N GLN A 233 -6.88 12.10 9.40
CA GLN A 233 -7.18 11.85 7.97
C GLN A 233 -6.34 12.76 7.05
N ILE A 234 -5.98 13.95 7.51
CA ILE A 234 -5.08 14.86 6.76
C ILE A 234 -3.63 14.36 6.83
N GLN A 235 -3.15 13.99 8.03
CA GLN A 235 -1.77 13.55 8.23
C GLN A 235 -1.40 12.28 7.45
N ILE A 236 -2.33 11.31 7.36
CA ILE A 236 -2.12 10.05 6.62
C ILE A 236 -2.30 10.19 5.10
N SER A 237 -2.71 11.37 4.63
CA SER A 237 -3.00 11.62 3.21
C SER A 237 -1.72 11.81 2.42
N ASN A 238 -1.67 11.21 1.22
CA ASN A 238 -0.60 11.47 0.27
C ASN A 238 -0.78 12.84 -0.39
N PHE A 239 0.34 13.53 -0.62
CA PHE A 239 0.40 14.85 -1.21
C PHE A 239 1.05 14.80 -2.59
N HIS A 240 0.56 15.59 -3.51
CA HIS A 240 1.24 15.87 -4.77
C HIS A 240 2.35 16.91 -4.58
N SER A 241 2.10 17.88 -3.70
CA SER A 241 3.09 18.87 -3.28
C SER A 241 2.83 19.33 -1.85
N MET A 242 3.88 19.70 -1.15
CA MET A 242 3.81 20.16 0.23
C MET A 242 4.91 21.20 0.47
N GLN A 243 4.57 22.30 1.13
CA GLN A 243 5.57 23.20 1.67
C GLN A 243 5.97 22.73 3.08
N MET A 244 7.27 22.61 3.31
CA MET A 244 7.79 22.20 4.61
C MET A 244 7.46 23.24 5.69
N SER A 245 7.19 22.77 6.88
CA SER A 245 7.00 23.61 8.06
C SER A 245 8.18 23.49 9.03
N GLU A 246 8.37 24.51 9.85
CA GLU A 246 9.42 24.56 10.86
C GLU A 246 8.95 23.93 12.20
N SER A 247 8.30 22.76 12.17
CA SER A 247 7.94 22.06 13.40
C SER A 247 9.06 21.09 13.80
N GLU A 248 9.34 21.00 15.10
CA GLU A 248 10.37 20.11 15.66
C GLU A 248 10.21 18.65 15.17
N GLN A 249 8.98 18.17 15.08
CA GLN A 249 8.68 16.80 14.61
C GLN A 249 8.98 16.63 13.10
N GLU A 250 8.68 17.63 12.27
CA GLU A 250 9.03 17.58 10.84
C GLU A 250 10.55 17.67 10.64
N GLU A 251 11.28 18.43 11.48
CA GLU A 251 12.72 18.47 11.45
C GLU A 251 13.36 17.13 11.86
N GLU A 252 12.82 16.45 12.87
CA GLU A 252 13.30 15.11 13.25
C GLU A 252 13.08 14.09 12.12
N LEU A 253 11.92 14.13 11.51
CA LEU A 253 11.58 13.25 10.39
C LEU A 253 12.49 13.54 9.18
N MET A 254 12.79 14.83 8.92
CA MET A 254 13.70 15.22 7.86
C MET A 254 15.13 14.72 8.11
N ARG A 255 15.65 14.88 9.34
CA ARG A 255 16.97 14.34 9.73
C ARG A 255 17.04 12.83 9.58
N ALA A 256 15.94 12.11 9.91
CA ALA A 256 15.88 10.67 9.69
C ALA A 256 15.88 10.31 8.19
N ALA A 257 15.17 11.08 7.36
CA ALA A 257 15.16 10.90 5.90
C ALA A 257 16.55 11.16 5.28
N GLU A 258 17.28 12.19 5.75
CA GLU A 258 18.66 12.43 5.33
C GLU A 258 19.59 11.25 5.64
N LYS A 259 19.45 10.67 6.83
CA LYS A 259 20.21 9.47 7.21
C LYS A 259 19.85 8.24 6.37
N VAL A 260 18.59 8.11 5.96
CA VAL A 260 18.19 7.03 5.03
C VAL A 260 18.92 7.16 3.70
N ILE A 261 19.00 8.38 3.14
CA ILE A 261 19.75 8.62 1.90
C ILE A 261 21.24 8.32 2.11
N GLU A 262 21.83 8.79 3.21
CA GLU A 262 23.23 8.54 3.54
C GLU A 262 23.53 7.04 3.67
N ASN A 263 22.70 6.29 4.39
CA ASN A 263 22.81 4.84 4.51
C ASN A 263 22.71 4.15 3.15
N PHE A 264 21.78 4.61 2.33
CA PHE A 264 21.57 4.08 0.98
C PHE A 264 22.81 4.32 0.10
N GLU A 265 23.33 5.57 0.03
CA GLU A 265 24.54 5.92 -0.71
C GLU A 265 25.73 5.08 -0.28
N ASN A 266 25.92 4.89 1.03
CA ASN A 266 27.00 4.07 1.58
C ASN A 266 26.89 2.61 1.15
N MET A 267 25.67 2.04 1.11
CA MET A 267 25.47 0.64 0.71
C MET A 267 25.70 0.40 -0.77
N ILE A 268 25.34 1.35 -1.63
CA ILE A 268 25.55 1.22 -3.08
C ILE A 268 26.93 1.77 -3.52
N CYS A 269 27.69 2.38 -2.61
CA CYS A 269 28.97 3.04 -2.89
C CYS A 269 28.89 4.10 -4.00
N VAL A 270 27.78 4.83 -4.05
CA VAL A 270 27.52 5.89 -5.04
C VAL A 270 26.99 7.12 -4.33
N THR A 271 27.40 8.31 -4.76
CA THR A 271 26.85 9.59 -4.31
C THR A 271 25.78 10.06 -5.28
N ILE A 272 24.64 10.46 -4.77
CA ILE A 272 23.51 10.99 -5.55
C ILE A 272 23.72 12.49 -5.78
N ASN A 273 23.72 12.94 -7.04
CA ASN A 273 24.05 14.32 -7.39
C ASN A 273 22.96 15.32 -6.94
N GLU A 274 21.70 14.98 -7.08
CA GLU A 274 20.58 15.85 -6.73
C GLU A 274 19.95 15.47 -5.38
N ARG A 275 20.79 15.35 -4.36
CA ARG A 275 20.42 14.85 -3.03
C ARG A 275 19.31 15.67 -2.38
N GLU A 276 19.31 16.99 -2.50
CA GLU A 276 18.29 17.87 -1.93
C GLU A 276 16.91 17.59 -2.55
N THR A 277 16.86 17.48 -3.87
CA THR A 277 15.60 17.18 -4.58
C THR A 277 15.07 15.77 -4.27
N LEU A 278 15.99 14.80 -4.13
CA LEU A 278 15.60 13.44 -3.66
C LEU A 278 15.06 13.48 -2.24
N LEU A 279 15.68 14.24 -1.35
CA LEU A 279 15.25 14.38 0.04
C LEU A 279 13.85 14.99 0.13
N GLU A 280 13.55 16.02 -0.64
CA GLU A 280 12.21 16.60 -0.72
C GLU A 280 11.17 15.59 -1.21
N ALA A 281 11.47 14.85 -2.28
CA ALA A 281 10.58 13.82 -2.82
C ALA A 281 10.39 12.66 -1.83
N LEU A 282 11.45 12.23 -1.17
CA LEU A 282 11.41 11.20 -0.14
C LEU A 282 10.58 11.65 1.06
N PHE A 283 10.78 12.88 1.53
CA PHE A 283 10.04 13.44 2.66
C PHE A 283 8.53 13.53 2.38
N GLN A 284 8.13 13.95 1.17
CA GLN A 284 6.72 13.99 0.77
C GLN A 284 6.03 12.63 0.87
N HIS A 285 6.76 11.55 0.60
CA HIS A 285 6.26 10.19 0.74
C HIS A 285 6.34 9.69 2.19
N ILE A 286 7.46 9.91 2.86
CA ILE A 286 7.72 9.41 4.22
C ILE A 286 6.76 10.03 5.24
N LYS A 287 6.45 11.32 5.15
CA LYS A 287 5.61 11.99 6.15
C LYS A 287 4.24 11.32 6.31
N PRO A 288 3.45 11.09 5.25
CA PRO A 288 2.19 10.35 5.40
C PRO A 288 2.39 8.90 5.83
N ALA A 289 3.44 8.23 5.30
CA ALA A 289 3.77 6.85 5.66
C ALA A 289 4.06 6.71 7.15
N PHE A 290 4.87 7.61 7.71
CA PHE A 290 5.18 7.68 9.14
C PHE A 290 3.92 7.76 9.99
N TYR A 291 2.97 8.60 9.63
CA TYR A 291 1.72 8.73 10.38
C TYR A 291 0.80 7.52 10.18
N ARG A 292 0.76 6.90 9.00
CA ARG A 292 0.02 5.66 8.78
C ARG A 292 0.55 4.53 9.68
N ILE A 293 1.85 4.36 9.74
CA ILE A 293 2.49 3.36 10.62
C ILE A 293 2.22 3.70 12.09
N LYS A 294 2.44 4.96 12.48
CA LYS A 294 2.23 5.43 13.85
C LYS A 294 0.80 5.20 14.35
N TYR A 295 -0.21 5.36 13.48
CA TYR A 295 -1.61 5.14 13.82
C TYR A 295 -2.12 3.75 13.48
N ASN A 296 -1.23 2.85 13.04
CA ASN A 296 -1.56 1.49 12.62
C ASN A 296 -2.61 1.43 11.48
N TYR A 297 -2.55 2.40 10.55
CA TYR A 297 -3.39 2.40 9.36
C TYR A 297 -2.83 1.45 8.30
N HIS A 298 -3.62 0.46 7.92
CA HIS A 298 -3.22 -0.49 6.88
C HIS A 298 -3.45 0.05 5.47
N ILE A 299 -2.48 -0.22 4.57
CA ILE A 299 -2.62 0.00 3.13
C ILE A 299 -2.86 -1.35 2.47
N GLU A 300 -4.08 -1.60 1.99
CA GLU A 300 -4.36 -2.83 1.21
C GLU A 300 -3.79 -2.80 -0.21
N GLN A 301 -3.40 -1.65 -0.72
CA GLN A 301 -2.92 -1.50 -2.09
C GLN A 301 -1.41 -1.32 -2.08
N SER A 302 -0.74 -2.31 -2.60
CA SER A 302 0.69 -2.25 -2.84
C SER A 302 0.97 -2.35 -4.34
N ILE A 303 1.94 -1.56 -4.81
CA ILE A 303 2.54 -1.74 -6.13
C ILE A 303 3.63 -2.83 -6.09
N ALA A 304 3.69 -3.60 -5.00
CA ALA A 304 4.73 -4.59 -4.76
C ALA A 304 4.83 -5.61 -5.88
N ASP A 305 3.70 -6.13 -6.36
CA ASP A 305 3.66 -7.10 -7.47
C ASP A 305 4.26 -6.54 -8.78
N MET A 306 4.27 -5.22 -8.95
CA MET A 306 4.85 -4.55 -10.12
C MET A 306 6.32 -4.19 -9.93
N VAL A 307 6.70 -3.75 -8.74
CA VAL A 307 8.03 -3.20 -8.43
C VAL A 307 9.02 -4.30 -8.02
N LEU A 308 8.63 -5.19 -7.11
CA LEU A 308 9.54 -6.20 -6.54
C LEU A 308 10.16 -7.15 -7.58
N PRO A 309 9.45 -7.62 -8.63
CA PRO A 309 10.07 -8.49 -9.63
C PRO A 309 11.25 -7.83 -10.36
N GLN A 310 11.20 -6.50 -10.53
CA GLN A 310 12.22 -5.74 -11.25
C GLN A 310 13.31 -5.19 -10.33
N TYR A 311 12.97 -4.85 -9.07
CA TYR A 311 13.81 -4.10 -8.15
C TYR A 311 14.08 -4.84 -6.83
N SER A 312 14.08 -6.17 -6.82
CA SER A 312 14.24 -6.96 -5.58
C SER A 312 15.57 -6.67 -4.85
N SER A 313 16.67 -6.51 -5.58
CA SER A 313 17.98 -6.17 -5.01
C SER A 313 17.98 -4.77 -4.41
N LEU A 314 17.40 -3.80 -5.13
CA LEU A 314 17.25 -2.44 -4.66
C LEU A 314 16.36 -2.36 -3.42
N HIS A 315 15.27 -3.13 -3.40
CA HIS A 315 14.36 -3.22 -2.26
C HIS A 315 15.06 -3.72 -1.00
N ALA A 316 15.94 -4.73 -1.13
CA ALA A 316 16.73 -5.23 0.00
C ALA A 316 17.71 -4.17 0.56
N ILE A 317 18.26 -3.31 -0.31
CA ILE A 317 19.11 -2.18 0.12
C ILE A 317 18.26 -1.13 0.84
N VAL A 318 17.11 -0.75 0.28
CA VAL A 318 16.18 0.21 0.89
C VAL A 318 15.71 -0.26 2.25
N ARG A 319 15.36 -1.55 2.39
CA ARG A 319 14.98 -2.16 3.67
C ARG A 319 16.05 -1.96 4.75
N LYS A 320 17.31 -2.14 4.42
CA LYS A 320 18.43 -1.92 5.35
C LYS A 320 18.69 -0.43 5.62
N SER A 321 18.42 0.44 4.67
CA SER A 321 18.65 1.88 4.79
C SER A 321 17.60 2.60 5.65
N ILE A 322 16.39 2.04 5.79
CA ILE A 322 15.23 2.69 6.40
C ILE A 322 15.30 2.77 7.94
N GLN A 323 16.23 2.06 8.59
CA GLN A 323 16.34 1.93 10.04
C GLN A 323 16.15 3.25 10.82
N PRO A 324 16.73 4.42 10.39
CA PRO A 324 16.54 5.68 11.11
C PRO A 324 15.06 6.12 11.24
N LEU A 325 14.22 5.74 10.28
CA LEU A 325 12.77 6.03 10.33
C LEU A 325 12.03 5.03 11.20
N GLU A 326 12.42 3.76 11.19
CA GLU A 326 11.88 2.71 12.07
C GLU A 326 12.18 3.04 13.54
N ASP A 327 13.40 3.48 13.84
CA ASP A 327 13.78 3.93 15.18
C ASP A 327 12.92 5.13 15.64
N LEU A 328 12.62 6.06 14.72
CA LEU A 328 11.83 7.25 15.03
C LEU A 328 10.36 6.92 15.26
N VAL A 329 9.76 6.04 14.45
CA VAL A 329 8.34 5.66 14.59
C VAL A 329 8.12 4.61 15.68
N GLY A 330 9.16 3.83 16.03
CA GLY A 330 9.11 2.74 16.99
C GLY A 330 8.45 1.47 16.45
N ALA A 331 8.42 1.29 15.12
CA ALA A 331 7.83 0.13 14.44
C ALA A 331 8.52 -0.10 13.09
N GLU A 332 8.45 -1.33 12.59
CA GLU A 332 8.95 -1.68 11.26
C GLU A 332 8.10 -1.02 10.15
N PHE A 333 8.78 -0.58 9.09
CA PHE A 333 8.10 -0.13 7.87
C PHE A 333 7.58 -1.33 7.09
N PRO A 334 6.26 -1.44 6.84
CA PRO A 334 5.68 -2.53 6.06
C PRO A 334 6.17 -2.48 4.60
N ASP A 335 6.21 -3.66 3.95
CA ASP A 335 6.64 -3.76 2.54
C ASP A 335 5.79 -2.90 1.60
N GLU A 336 4.52 -2.72 1.92
CA GLU A 336 3.59 -1.87 1.19
C GLU A 336 4.03 -0.40 1.13
N GLU A 337 4.69 0.11 2.18
CA GLU A 337 5.25 1.46 2.20
C GLU A 337 6.65 1.50 1.59
N LEU A 338 7.48 0.50 1.90
CA LEU A 338 8.86 0.46 1.40
C LEU A 338 8.94 0.33 -0.12
N VAL A 339 7.98 -0.32 -0.75
CA VAL A 339 7.97 -0.49 -2.21
C VAL A 339 7.86 0.86 -2.94
N TYR A 340 7.17 1.84 -2.38
CA TYR A 340 7.12 3.20 -2.94
C TYR A 340 8.46 3.92 -2.81
N ILE A 341 9.13 3.75 -1.66
CA ILE A 341 10.49 4.28 -1.45
C ILE A 341 11.47 3.61 -2.42
N THR A 342 11.33 2.29 -2.62
CA THR A 342 12.13 1.54 -3.61
C THR A 342 11.92 2.07 -5.01
N ALA A 343 10.68 2.32 -5.41
CA ALA A 343 10.35 2.88 -6.71
C ALA A 343 10.95 4.29 -6.90
N LEU A 344 10.92 5.12 -5.84
CA LEU A 344 11.51 6.45 -5.85
C LEU A 344 13.03 6.38 -6.06
N PHE A 345 13.75 5.58 -5.26
CA PHE A 345 15.20 5.39 -5.43
C PHE A 345 15.52 4.79 -6.81
N GLY A 346 14.75 3.81 -7.27
CA GLY A 346 14.93 3.21 -8.59
C GLY A 346 14.77 4.20 -9.73
N ALA A 347 13.75 5.08 -9.66
CA ALA A 347 13.57 6.13 -10.64
C ALA A 347 14.74 7.14 -10.64
N TRP A 348 15.26 7.48 -9.44
CA TRP A 348 16.39 8.37 -9.30
C TRP A 348 17.67 7.80 -9.86
N LEU A 349 18.01 6.57 -9.50
CA LEU A 349 19.19 5.86 -10.02
C LEU A 349 19.13 5.67 -11.54
N ARG A 350 17.94 5.42 -12.07
CA ARG A 350 17.73 5.32 -13.53
C ARG A 350 17.98 6.66 -14.21
N ARG A 351 17.49 7.76 -13.65
CA ARG A 351 17.70 9.12 -14.17
C ARG A 351 19.18 9.49 -14.20
N GLU A 352 19.95 9.05 -13.21
CA GLU A 352 21.40 9.28 -13.14
C GLU A 352 22.23 8.24 -13.92
N GLY A 353 21.59 7.24 -14.54
CA GLY A 353 22.28 6.19 -15.30
C GLY A 353 23.04 5.18 -14.43
N ILE A 354 22.72 5.12 -13.14
CA ILE A 354 23.43 4.29 -12.14
C ILE A 354 22.68 2.97 -11.88
N LEU A 355 21.42 2.87 -12.25
CA LEU A 355 20.57 1.72 -11.93
C LEU A 355 21.18 0.39 -12.34
N ASP A 356 21.76 0.32 -13.54
CA ASP A 356 22.41 -0.91 -14.06
C ASP A 356 23.60 -1.36 -13.19
N LEU A 357 24.25 -0.43 -12.49
CA LEU A 357 25.34 -0.74 -11.55
C LEU A 357 24.82 -1.38 -10.27
N VAL A 358 23.61 -1.03 -9.85
CA VAL A 358 22.97 -1.53 -8.61
C VAL A 358 22.24 -2.84 -8.88
N GLU A 359 21.63 -2.99 -10.06
CA GLU A 359 20.86 -4.19 -10.44
C GLU A 359 21.75 -5.35 -10.90
N THR A 360 22.92 -5.07 -11.48
CA THR A 360 23.90 -6.11 -11.79
C THR A 360 24.56 -6.60 -10.50
N ARG A 361 23.95 -7.63 -9.90
CA ARG A 361 24.61 -8.34 -8.80
C ARG A 361 25.98 -8.76 -9.25
N LYS A 362 27.01 -8.37 -8.48
CA LYS A 362 28.35 -8.88 -8.72
C LYS A 362 28.33 -10.39 -8.61
N LYS A 363 28.80 -11.04 -9.66
CA LYS A 363 28.90 -12.49 -9.70
C LYS A 363 30.11 -12.94 -8.89
N ALA A 364 29.89 -13.77 -7.89
CA ALA A 364 30.93 -14.29 -7.03
C ALA A 364 31.09 -15.79 -7.16
N VAL A 365 32.32 -16.24 -7.07
CA VAL A 365 32.63 -17.65 -6.87
C VAL A 365 33.29 -17.85 -5.50
N VAL A 366 32.99 -18.96 -4.87
CA VAL A 366 33.63 -19.36 -3.61
C VAL A 366 34.67 -20.41 -3.92
N VAL A 367 35.90 -20.19 -3.49
CA VAL A 367 36.99 -21.16 -3.69
C VAL A 367 37.44 -21.71 -2.32
N CYS A 368 37.20 -22.97 -2.11
CA CYS A 368 37.45 -23.63 -0.84
C CYS A 368 38.37 -24.82 -1.00
N THR A 369 39.38 -24.93 -0.10
CA THR A 369 40.34 -26.05 -0.07
C THR A 369 39.87 -27.22 0.78
N ASN A 370 38.78 -27.03 1.53
CA ASN A 370 38.25 -28.04 2.44
C ASN A 370 37.20 -28.93 1.73
N GLY A 371 36.85 -30.05 2.37
CA GLY A 371 35.89 -30.98 1.77
C GLY A 371 34.49 -30.39 1.58
N VAL A 372 33.66 -31.09 0.81
CA VAL A 372 32.34 -30.66 0.32
C VAL A 372 31.44 -30.07 1.39
N SER A 373 31.45 -30.61 2.59
CA SER A 373 30.60 -30.12 3.70
C SER A 373 30.95 -28.71 4.13
N ILE A 374 32.24 -28.39 4.29
CA ILE A 374 32.70 -27.06 4.69
C ILE A 374 32.54 -26.06 3.54
N SER A 375 32.78 -26.50 2.32
CA SER A 375 32.59 -25.69 1.12
C SER A 375 31.14 -25.24 0.96
N ASN A 376 30.19 -26.18 1.12
CA ASN A 376 28.77 -25.87 1.06
C ASN A 376 28.32 -24.97 2.22
N PHE A 377 28.80 -25.24 3.43
CA PHE A 377 28.51 -24.39 4.59
C PHE A 377 28.96 -22.96 4.32
N LEU A 378 30.21 -22.75 3.92
CA LEU A 378 30.73 -21.42 3.58
C LEU A 378 29.93 -20.75 2.44
N TYR A 379 29.61 -21.51 1.39
CA TYR A 379 28.83 -21.00 0.27
C TYR A 379 27.43 -20.49 0.69
N PHE A 380 26.71 -21.29 1.47
CA PHE A 380 25.37 -20.89 1.94
C PHE A 380 25.43 -19.77 2.97
N THR A 381 26.41 -19.77 3.87
CA THR A 381 26.63 -18.68 4.83
C THR A 381 26.91 -17.35 4.11
N LEU A 382 27.81 -17.35 3.14
CA LEU A 382 28.11 -16.16 2.36
C LEU A 382 26.88 -15.68 1.55
N LYS A 383 26.11 -16.59 1.00
CA LYS A 383 24.89 -16.26 0.26
C LYS A 383 23.80 -15.67 1.16
N GLU A 384 23.75 -16.07 2.43
CA GLU A 384 22.84 -15.51 3.43
C GLU A 384 23.31 -14.16 3.93
N LEU A 385 24.62 -14.00 4.18
CA LEU A 385 25.21 -12.75 4.68
C LEU A 385 25.26 -11.63 3.61
N PHE A 386 25.41 -11.99 2.34
CA PHE A 386 25.53 -11.04 1.22
C PHE A 386 24.49 -11.31 0.14
N PRO A 387 23.21 -11.03 0.40
CA PRO A 387 22.12 -11.27 -0.57
C PRO A 387 22.24 -10.43 -1.84
N GLU A 388 23.04 -9.34 -1.78
CA GLU A 388 23.36 -8.45 -2.91
C GLU A 388 24.38 -9.03 -3.89
N ILE A 389 25.06 -10.13 -3.53
CA ILE A 389 26.05 -10.80 -4.39
C ILE A 389 25.44 -12.10 -4.96
N ASP A 390 25.61 -12.29 -6.26
CA ASP A 390 25.18 -13.53 -6.93
C ASP A 390 26.28 -14.59 -6.82
N PHE A 391 26.19 -15.44 -5.80
CA PHE A 391 27.11 -16.57 -5.64
C PHE A 391 26.75 -17.68 -6.62
N ILE A 392 27.54 -17.79 -7.70
CA ILE A 392 27.26 -18.70 -8.82
C ILE A 392 27.56 -20.14 -8.45
N THR A 393 28.75 -20.38 -7.89
CA THR A 393 29.23 -21.73 -7.58
C THR A 393 30.32 -21.73 -6.51
N CYS A 394 30.55 -22.92 -5.93
CA CYS A 394 31.69 -23.18 -5.06
C CYS A 394 32.65 -24.15 -5.80
N LEU A 395 33.90 -23.75 -5.93
CA LEU A 395 34.92 -24.46 -6.72
C LEU A 395 36.04 -24.95 -5.81
N SER A 396 36.69 -26.07 -6.21
CA SER A 396 37.99 -26.44 -5.69
C SER A 396 39.09 -25.56 -6.30
N LEU A 397 40.28 -25.56 -5.72
CA LEU A 397 41.44 -24.90 -6.34
C LEU A 397 41.74 -25.34 -7.76
N ARG A 398 41.52 -26.63 -8.04
CA ARG A 398 41.77 -27.22 -9.35
C ARG A 398 40.75 -26.77 -10.38
N ASP A 399 39.48 -26.81 -9.99
CA ASP A 399 38.38 -26.38 -10.85
C ASP A 399 38.42 -24.87 -11.11
N PHE A 400 38.86 -24.07 -10.10
CA PHE A 400 39.03 -22.63 -10.26
C PHE A 400 40.15 -22.29 -11.25
N ALA A 401 41.24 -23.05 -11.30
CA ALA A 401 42.31 -22.81 -12.26
C ALA A 401 41.87 -22.98 -13.72
N GLU A 402 40.81 -23.75 -13.97
CA GLU A 402 40.22 -23.97 -15.29
C GLU A 402 38.96 -23.12 -15.53
N TYR A 403 38.50 -22.35 -14.52
CA TYR A 403 37.26 -21.56 -14.60
C TYR A 403 37.52 -20.19 -15.24
N ASP A 404 36.75 -19.86 -16.29
CA ASP A 404 36.94 -18.61 -17.05
C ASP A 404 36.64 -17.37 -16.18
N GLU A 405 37.63 -16.47 -16.05
CA GLU A 405 37.53 -15.21 -15.29
C GLU A 405 36.40 -14.26 -15.77
N LYS A 406 35.86 -14.47 -16.97
CA LYS A 406 34.73 -13.70 -17.48
C LYS A 406 33.40 -14.04 -16.80
N ASN A 407 33.30 -15.17 -16.13
CA ASN A 407 32.09 -15.66 -15.54
C ASN A 407 31.83 -15.13 -14.14
N TYR A 408 32.82 -14.44 -13.53
CA TYR A 408 32.67 -13.86 -12.18
C TYR A 408 33.40 -12.51 -12.07
N ASP A 409 32.97 -11.72 -11.08
CA ASP A 409 33.52 -10.41 -10.79
C ASP A 409 34.41 -10.43 -9.54
N VAL A 410 34.09 -11.33 -8.58
CA VAL A 410 34.69 -11.38 -7.25
C VAL A 410 34.90 -12.81 -6.82
N VAL A 411 35.94 -13.06 -6.02
CA VAL A 411 36.26 -14.38 -5.46
C VAL A 411 36.29 -14.31 -3.95
N PHE A 412 35.56 -15.18 -3.30
CA PHE A 412 35.68 -15.46 -1.85
C PHE A 412 36.51 -16.73 -1.67
N THR A 413 37.62 -16.62 -0.98
CA THR A 413 38.59 -17.72 -0.90
C THR A 413 39.18 -17.87 0.49
N MET A 414 39.61 -19.07 0.83
CA MET A 414 40.32 -19.35 2.09
C MET A 414 41.84 -19.15 1.99
N GLY A 415 42.36 -18.99 0.80
CA GLY A 415 43.78 -18.78 0.54
C GLY A 415 43.99 -17.89 -0.68
N ARG A 416 45.16 -17.29 -0.79
CA ARG A 416 45.47 -16.39 -1.90
C ARG A 416 45.50 -17.15 -3.23
N LEU A 417 44.81 -16.62 -4.23
CA LEU A 417 44.68 -17.18 -5.57
C LEU A 417 45.39 -16.28 -6.59
N GLU A 418 45.85 -16.90 -7.69
CA GLU A 418 46.31 -16.16 -8.85
C GLU A 418 45.10 -15.80 -9.73
N THR A 419 44.62 -14.56 -9.57
CA THR A 419 43.53 -13.97 -10.35
C THR A 419 43.69 -12.48 -10.47
N THR A 420 43.18 -11.89 -11.56
CA THR A 420 43.12 -10.44 -11.78
C THR A 420 41.95 -9.81 -11.05
N LYS A 421 40.98 -10.64 -10.61
CA LYS A 421 39.77 -10.18 -9.94
C LYS A 421 39.98 -9.90 -8.46
N MET A 422 39.10 -9.08 -7.89
CA MET A 422 39.09 -8.82 -6.46
C MET A 422 38.85 -10.10 -5.68
N GLN A 423 39.69 -10.40 -4.70
CA GLN A 423 39.56 -11.57 -3.85
C GLN A 423 39.43 -11.21 -2.37
N PHE A 424 38.49 -11.83 -1.71
CA PHE A 424 38.26 -11.73 -0.27
C PHE A 424 38.70 -13.01 0.43
N LEU A 425 39.60 -12.85 1.41
CA LEU A 425 40.06 -13.95 2.24
C LEU A 425 39.05 -14.15 3.38
N VAL A 426 38.42 -15.30 3.39
CA VAL A 426 37.40 -15.66 4.39
C VAL A 426 37.82 -16.88 5.21
N LYS A 427 37.40 -16.94 6.46
CA LYS A 427 37.57 -18.12 7.29
C LYS A 427 36.43 -19.10 7.06
N PRO A 428 36.63 -20.43 7.28
CA PRO A 428 35.58 -21.44 7.06
C PRO A 428 34.38 -21.29 7.99
N LEU A 429 34.58 -20.69 9.16
CA LEU A 429 33.56 -20.28 10.11
C LEU A 429 33.64 -18.76 10.20
N ILE A 430 32.59 -18.09 9.76
CA ILE A 430 32.44 -16.64 9.86
C ILE A 430 31.71 -16.42 11.17
N ASP A 431 32.39 -15.82 12.15
CA ASP A 431 31.75 -15.32 13.38
C ASP A 431 31.03 -14.01 13.03
N GLU A 432 29.80 -13.83 13.58
CA GLU A 432 28.97 -12.62 13.42
C GLU A 432 29.70 -11.34 13.85
#